data_300175b92c3e13c2908b7c9d901a16bf
#
_entry.id   300175b92c3e13c2908b7c9d901a16bf
#
_cell.length_a   1.000
_cell.length_b   1.000
_cell.length_c   1.000
_cell.angle_alpha   90.00
_cell.angle_beta   90.00
_cell.angle_gamma   90.00
#
_symmetry.space_group_name_H-M   'P 1'
#
loop_
_entity.id
_entity.type
_entity.pdbx_description
1 polymer ?
#
loop_
_entity_poly.entity_id
_entity_poly.type
_entity_poly.pdbx_seq_one_letter_code
_entity_poly.pdbx_strand_id
1 'polypeptide(L)'
;MAINVNTVYQTVLLILNKEQRGYMTPLEFNKIGAQSQLEIFETYFDSLNQQLRVPQANTDYADRVVNLDEKISIFKDYGNATSVSSSNVFNLPTQYSGTSSATQQFTAVNPGLAYTLTGDALALSNAGAITNVFVNGVELASTAYSLSGATLTLSSQPTAGQIIIINLYPKEFYRLGQVLYQVGALPTEELQRVDRGKLYHLLSSNLTKPTTTNPIYTYENNQLTVYPTSITSGLSTSYIRKPISPVWAFTSGSQYVFQPTSSCNFELHPAEQIELILKILLYAGVVIKNQEVIQVAASQIQQENINQKS
;
A
#
# COMPACT_ATOMS: atom_id res chain seq x y z
N MET A 1 6.92 8.16 -7.24
CA MET A 1 7.80 7.52 -8.24
C MET A 1 7.94 6.07 -7.88
N ALA A 2 7.97 5.16 -8.86
CA ALA A 2 8.00 3.71 -8.62
C ALA A 2 9.23 3.13 -9.33
N ILE A 3 9.83 2.08 -8.78
CA ILE A 3 10.93 1.35 -9.43
C ILE A 3 10.34 0.42 -10.48
N ASN A 4 10.82 0.51 -11.72
CA ASN A 4 10.28 -0.25 -12.84
C ASN A 4 10.57 -1.75 -12.68
N VAL A 5 9.51 -2.56 -12.63
CA VAL A 5 9.60 -4.03 -12.43
C VAL A 5 10.36 -4.73 -13.56
N ASN A 6 10.21 -4.25 -14.80
CA ASN A 6 10.90 -4.85 -15.95
C ASN A 6 12.41 -4.59 -15.92
N THR A 7 12.80 -3.36 -15.56
CA THR A 7 14.22 -3.01 -15.40
C THR A 7 14.88 -3.87 -14.34
N VAL A 8 14.25 -4.07 -13.19
CA VAL A 8 14.76 -4.91 -12.10
C VAL A 8 14.87 -6.37 -12.57
N TYR A 9 13.81 -6.90 -13.20
CA TYR A 9 13.84 -8.29 -13.69
C TYR A 9 14.94 -8.54 -14.70
N GLN A 10 15.10 -7.65 -15.67
CA GLN A 10 16.16 -7.75 -16.68
C GLN A 10 17.56 -7.68 -16.06
N THR A 11 17.75 -6.78 -15.08
CA THR A 11 19.03 -6.64 -14.37
C THR A 11 19.36 -7.90 -13.57
N VAL A 12 18.39 -8.46 -12.86
CA VAL A 12 18.56 -9.72 -12.11
C VAL A 12 18.90 -10.87 -13.05
N LEU A 13 18.18 -11.03 -14.17
CA LEU A 13 18.48 -12.06 -15.16
C LEU A 13 19.87 -11.87 -15.78
N LEU A 14 20.27 -10.63 -16.07
CA LEU A 14 21.60 -10.35 -16.63
C LEU A 14 22.72 -10.81 -15.68
N ILE A 15 22.56 -10.54 -14.39
CA ILE A 15 23.54 -10.94 -13.37
C ILE A 15 23.57 -12.46 -13.24
N LEU A 16 22.42 -13.12 -13.14
CA LEU A 16 22.33 -14.58 -13.04
C LEU A 16 22.89 -15.28 -14.28
N ASN A 17 22.61 -14.76 -15.48
CA ASN A 17 23.11 -15.34 -16.74
C ASN A 17 24.62 -15.17 -16.92
N LYS A 18 25.20 -14.02 -16.53
CA LYS A 18 26.66 -13.80 -16.59
C LYS A 18 27.44 -14.84 -15.80
N GLU A 19 26.88 -15.26 -14.69
CA GLU A 19 27.49 -16.24 -13.81
C GLU A 19 27.21 -17.69 -14.22
N GLN A 20 26.47 -17.92 -15.32
CA GLN A 20 26.02 -19.25 -15.80
C GLN A 20 25.27 -20.07 -14.74
N ARG A 21 24.54 -19.37 -13.83
CA ARG A 21 24.12 -19.96 -12.54
C ARG A 21 22.62 -20.22 -12.43
N GLY A 22 21.90 -20.14 -13.51
CA GLY A 22 20.50 -20.52 -13.53
C GLY A 22 19.57 -19.43 -14.08
N TYR A 23 18.37 -19.84 -14.29
CA TYR A 23 17.29 -19.03 -14.83
C TYR A 23 16.21 -18.84 -13.74
N MET A 24 15.80 -17.60 -13.51
CA MET A 24 14.67 -17.29 -12.63
C MET A 24 13.41 -17.14 -13.47
N THR A 25 12.39 -17.91 -13.14
CA THR A 25 11.10 -17.78 -13.80
C THR A 25 10.39 -16.49 -13.36
N PRO A 26 9.51 -15.92 -14.19
CA PRO A 26 8.70 -14.74 -13.81
C PRO A 26 7.89 -14.94 -12.54
N LEU A 27 7.36 -16.13 -12.30
CA LEU A 27 6.59 -16.43 -11.09
C LEU A 27 7.44 -16.43 -9.82
N GLU A 28 8.65 -16.98 -9.90
CA GLU A 28 9.62 -16.92 -8.80
C GLU A 28 10.05 -15.49 -8.53
N PHE A 29 10.35 -14.72 -9.58
CA PHE A 29 10.69 -13.31 -9.47
C PHE A 29 9.58 -12.51 -8.76
N ASN A 30 8.32 -12.69 -9.16
CA ASN A 30 7.20 -11.98 -8.55
C ASN A 30 7.08 -12.29 -7.04
N LYS A 31 7.25 -13.55 -6.63
CA LYS A 31 7.22 -13.93 -5.21
C LYS A 31 8.39 -13.36 -4.42
N ILE A 32 9.61 -13.53 -4.95
CA ILE A 32 10.81 -13.02 -4.30
C ILE A 32 10.82 -11.49 -4.27
N GLY A 33 10.40 -10.85 -5.37
CA GLY A 33 10.29 -9.39 -5.45
C GLY A 33 9.31 -8.82 -4.43
N ALA A 34 8.14 -9.44 -4.27
CA ALA A 34 7.16 -9.04 -3.26
C ALA A 34 7.72 -9.17 -1.83
N GLN A 35 8.42 -10.26 -1.52
CA GLN A 35 9.05 -10.48 -0.22
C GLN A 35 10.16 -9.45 0.05
N SER A 36 11.03 -9.22 -0.94
CA SER A 36 12.12 -8.24 -0.82
C SER A 36 11.61 -6.81 -0.61
N GLN A 37 10.53 -6.44 -1.33
CA GLN A 37 9.88 -5.13 -1.15
C GLN A 37 9.31 -4.98 0.26
N LEU A 38 8.63 -6.00 0.78
CA LEU A 38 8.06 -5.98 2.11
C LEU A 38 9.13 -5.84 3.20
N GLU A 39 10.24 -6.53 3.07
CA GLU A 39 11.37 -6.41 4.01
C GLU A 39 12.00 -5.02 4.03
N ILE A 40 12.21 -4.41 2.84
CA ILE A 40 12.71 -3.03 2.77
C ILE A 40 11.71 -2.07 3.43
N PHE A 41 10.42 -2.25 3.16
CA PHE A 41 9.37 -1.45 3.79
C PHE A 41 9.38 -1.57 5.32
N GLU A 42 9.56 -2.76 5.88
CA GLU A 42 9.62 -2.96 7.33
C GLU A 42 10.86 -2.32 7.97
N THR A 43 12.00 -2.34 7.26
CA THR A 43 13.23 -1.70 7.77
C THR A 43 13.11 -0.19 7.95
N TYR A 44 12.24 0.49 7.20
CA TYR A 44 12.02 1.94 7.38
C TYR A 44 11.52 2.29 8.78
N PHE A 45 10.66 1.46 9.36
CA PHE A 45 10.12 1.71 10.70
C PHE A 45 11.13 1.41 11.81
N ASP A 46 11.96 0.40 11.64
CA ASP A 46 13.02 0.07 12.57
C ASP A 46 14.11 1.16 12.55
N SER A 47 14.48 1.61 11.36
CA SER A 47 15.43 2.69 11.17
C SER A 47 14.91 4.01 11.74
N LEU A 48 13.62 4.35 11.53
CA LEU A 48 13.01 5.55 12.10
C LEU A 48 13.06 5.54 13.63
N ASN A 49 12.72 4.41 14.27
CA ASN A 49 12.79 4.27 15.73
C ASN A 49 14.22 4.42 16.28
N GLN A 50 15.23 3.95 15.56
CA GLN A 50 16.63 4.10 15.94
C GLN A 50 17.10 5.56 15.80
N GLN A 51 16.74 6.21 14.70
CA GLN A 51 17.19 7.59 14.40
C GLN A 51 16.53 8.63 15.29
N LEU A 52 15.28 8.44 15.70
CA LEU A 52 14.61 9.32 16.67
C LEU A 52 15.30 9.36 18.06
N ARG A 53 16.16 8.39 18.35
CA ARG A 53 16.94 8.32 19.61
C ARG A 53 18.31 9.01 19.52
N VAL A 54 18.76 9.36 18.32
CA VAL A 54 20.07 9.98 18.07
C VAL A 54 19.89 11.50 17.93
N PRO A 55 20.74 12.35 18.56
CA PRO A 55 20.69 13.80 18.34
C PRO A 55 20.91 14.12 16.86
N GLN A 56 20.01 14.90 16.27
CA GLN A 56 20.03 15.26 14.87
C GLN A 56 20.87 16.51 14.63
N ALA A 57 21.63 16.55 13.52
CA ALA A 57 22.26 17.77 13.04
C ALA A 57 21.25 18.61 12.26
N ASN A 58 21.21 19.92 12.55
CA ASN A 58 20.21 20.88 12.02
C ASN A 58 20.49 21.28 10.55
N THR A 59 20.60 20.32 9.63
CA THR A 59 20.71 20.58 8.20
C THR A 59 19.60 19.82 7.46
N ASP A 60 18.60 20.53 6.93
CA ASP A 60 17.38 19.98 6.36
C ASP A 60 17.61 18.87 5.31
N TYR A 61 18.60 19.03 4.43
CA TYR A 61 18.90 18.02 3.41
C TYR A 61 19.77 16.85 3.89
N ALA A 62 20.37 16.95 5.08
CA ALA A 62 21.15 15.88 5.71
C ALA A 62 20.39 15.23 6.88
N ASP A 63 19.17 15.67 7.16
CA ASP A 63 18.33 15.11 8.21
C ASP A 63 17.81 13.72 7.80
N ARG A 64 18.31 12.69 8.48
CA ARG A 64 17.95 11.30 8.24
C ARG A 64 16.48 11.02 8.53
N VAL A 65 15.89 11.72 9.48
CA VAL A 65 14.45 11.57 9.82
C VAL A 65 13.60 12.09 8.69
N VAL A 66 13.94 13.25 8.13
CA VAL A 66 13.22 13.83 6.97
C VAL A 66 13.33 12.91 5.76
N ASN A 67 14.52 12.38 5.47
CA ASN A 67 14.71 11.45 4.36
C ASN A 67 13.92 10.15 4.53
N LEU A 68 13.83 9.62 5.75
CA LEU A 68 13.00 8.45 6.04
C LEU A 68 11.51 8.75 5.96
N ASP A 69 11.10 9.92 6.43
CA ASP A 69 9.70 10.37 6.33
C ASP A 69 9.28 10.54 4.87
N GLU A 70 10.18 11.01 4.01
CA GLU A 70 9.97 11.07 2.56
C GLU A 70 9.78 9.69 1.96
N LYS A 71 10.61 8.70 2.31
CA LYS A 71 10.45 7.31 1.87
C LYS A 71 9.13 6.70 2.35
N ILE A 72 8.72 6.96 3.59
CA ILE A 72 7.46 6.49 4.17
C ILE A 72 6.25 7.24 3.58
N SER A 73 6.42 8.47 3.09
CA SER A 73 5.34 9.31 2.59
C SER A 73 4.54 8.65 1.46
N ILE A 74 5.20 7.81 0.65
CA ILE A 74 4.58 7.03 -0.44
C ILE A 74 3.46 6.12 0.08
N PHE A 75 3.57 5.67 1.33
CA PHE A 75 2.64 4.73 1.98
C PHE A 75 1.63 5.41 2.89
N LYS A 76 1.77 6.72 3.13
CA LYS A 76 0.79 7.49 3.90
C LYS A 76 -0.47 7.68 3.08
N ASP A 77 -1.61 7.33 3.65
CA ASP A 77 -2.91 7.48 3.00
C ASP A 77 -3.94 8.03 3.98
N TYR A 78 -5.03 8.55 3.44
CA TYR A 78 -6.15 9.12 4.17
C TYR A 78 -7.44 8.43 3.77
N GLY A 79 -8.31 8.18 4.73
CA GLY A 79 -9.62 7.61 4.43
C GLY A 79 -10.64 7.87 5.53
N ASN A 80 -11.91 7.84 5.15
CA ASN A 80 -13.00 7.96 6.10
C ASN A 80 -13.24 6.62 6.79
N ALA A 81 -13.34 6.63 8.11
CA ALA A 81 -13.76 5.47 8.87
C ALA A 81 -15.29 5.33 8.77
N THR A 82 -15.77 4.11 8.60
CA THR A 82 -17.20 3.83 8.44
C THR A 82 -17.77 3.25 9.73
N SER A 83 -18.89 3.85 10.20
CA SER A 83 -19.59 3.37 11.39
C SER A 83 -20.21 2.00 11.15
N VAL A 84 -20.05 1.10 12.11
CA VAL A 84 -20.72 -0.20 12.13
C VAL A 84 -22.13 -0.02 12.66
N SER A 85 -23.14 -0.26 11.81
CA SER A 85 -24.57 -0.18 12.19
C SER A 85 -24.96 1.14 12.88
N SER A 86 -24.42 2.26 12.41
CA SER A 86 -24.66 3.60 13.01
C SER A 86 -24.32 3.69 14.51
N SER A 87 -23.37 2.90 14.94
CA SER A 87 -22.84 2.91 16.32
C SER A 87 -21.58 3.78 16.42
N ASN A 88 -21.05 3.91 17.64
CA ASN A 88 -19.76 4.56 17.90
C ASN A 88 -18.53 3.68 17.58
N VAL A 89 -18.75 2.51 16.98
CA VAL A 89 -17.71 1.62 16.50
C VAL A 89 -17.49 1.85 15.01
N PHE A 90 -16.25 2.03 14.60
CA PHE A 90 -15.88 2.34 13.24
C PHE A 90 -14.87 1.33 12.69
N ASN A 91 -15.09 0.91 11.46
CA ASN A 91 -14.12 0.16 10.69
C ASN A 91 -13.10 1.12 10.05
N LEU A 92 -11.85 0.68 9.99
CA LEU A 92 -10.80 1.42 9.29
C LEU A 92 -11.04 1.42 7.77
N PRO A 93 -10.60 2.47 7.05
CA PRO A 93 -10.90 2.64 5.63
C PRO A 93 -10.32 1.55 4.72
N THR A 94 -9.40 0.73 5.22
CA THR A 94 -8.67 -0.29 4.43
C THR A 94 -8.85 -1.70 4.95
N GLN A 95 -9.85 -1.95 5.78
CA GLN A 95 -10.20 -3.32 6.14
C GLN A 95 -10.81 -4.03 4.94
N TYR A 96 -9.95 -4.74 4.23
CA TYR A 96 -10.34 -5.59 3.14
C TYR A 96 -10.56 -7.01 3.68
N SER A 97 -11.80 -7.43 3.73
CA SER A 97 -12.20 -8.79 4.12
C SER A 97 -12.73 -9.62 2.95
N GLY A 98 -12.56 -9.14 1.73
CA GLY A 98 -13.16 -9.76 0.55
C GLY A 98 -12.19 -10.58 -0.30
N THR A 99 -12.71 -11.59 -0.95
CA THR A 99 -12.06 -12.42 -1.97
C THR A 99 -12.20 -11.80 -3.37
N SER A 100 -12.05 -10.47 -3.53
CA SER A 100 -12.11 -9.87 -4.86
C SER A 100 -10.86 -10.17 -5.65
N SER A 101 -11.05 -10.44 -6.93
CA SER A 101 -9.96 -10.59 -7.88
C SER A 101 -9.21 -9.25 -8.00
N ALA A 102 -7.89 -9.29 -7.98
CA ALA A 102 -7.05 -8.12 -8.22
C ALA A 102 -7.26 -7.52 -9.63
N THR A 103 -7.83 -8.28 -10.53
CA THR A 103 -8.19 -7.86 -11.89
C THR A 103 -9.60 -8.31 -12.20
N GLN A 104 -10.45 -7.39 -12.64
CA GLN A 104 -11.80 -7.69 -13.10
C GLN A 104 -11.90 -7.38 -14.58
N GLN A 105 -12.56 -8.27 -15.30
CA GLN A 105 -12.77 -8.15 -16.73
C GLN A 105 -14.26 -8.11 -17.05
N PHE A 106 -14.62 -7.15 -17.87
CA PHE A 106 -15.98 -6.98 -18.39
C PHE A 106 -15.95 -6.94 -19.91
N THR A 107 -17.04 -7.39 -20.52
CA THR A 107 -17.27 -7.18 -21.93
C THR A 107 -18.24 -6.02 -22.08
N ALA A 108 -17.91 -5.03 -22.89
CA ALA A 108 -18.77 -3.87 -23.12
C ALA A 108 -20.08 -4.32 -23.77
N VAL A 109 -21.19 -3.93 -23.14
CA VAL A 109 -22.55 -4.12 -23.68
C VAL A 109 -23.09 -2.75 -24.10
N ASN A 110 -23.65 -2.63 -25.26
CA ASN A 110 -24.19 -1.37 -25.75
C ASN A 110 -25.68 -1.24 -25.38
N PRO A 111 -26.15 -0.15 -24.73
CA PRO A 111 -25.41 0.96 -24.14
C PRO A 111 -24.99 0.65 -22.72
N GLY A 112 -23.69 0.76 -22.38
CA GLY A 112 -23.19 0.57 -21.03
C GLY A 112 -21.99 1.45 -20.71
N LEU A 113 -22.16 2.38 -19.75
CA LEU A 113 -21.08 3.22 -19.20
C LEU A 113 -20.67 2.77 -17.80
N ALA A 114 -21.52 2.02 -17.11
CA ALA A 114 -21.34 1.65 -15.71
C ALA A 114 -21.07 0.15 -15.56
N TYR A 115 -20.04 -0.17 -14.79
CA TYR A 115 -19.60 -1.55 -14.52
C TYR A 115 -19.55 -1.76 -13.02
N THR A 116 -20.29 -2.73 -12.50
CA THR A 116 -20.33 -3.04 -11.08
C THR A 116 -19.18 -3.97 -10.73
N LEU A 117 -18.28 -3.49 -9.87
CA LEU A 117 -17.15 -4.26 -9.35
C LEU A 117 -17.62 -5.22 -8.27
N THR A 118 -17.06 -6.41 -8.25
CA THR A 118 -17.29 -7.40 -7.20
C THR A 118 -16.22 -7.29 -6.13
N GLY A 119 -16.60 -7.36 -4.85
CA GLY A 119 -15.70 -7.28 -3.71
C GLY A 119 -16.30 -6.47 -2.56
N ASP A 120 -15.52 -6.23 -1.54
CA ASP A 120 -15.95 -5.44 -0.39
C ASP A 120 -16.17 -3.99 -0.82
N ALA A 121 -17.42 -3.52 -0.70
CA ALA A 121 -17.82 -2.16 -1.06
C ALA A 121 -16.99 -1.07 -0.35
N LEU A 122 -16.45 -1.38 0.84
CA LEU A 122 -15.58 -0.48 1.59
C LEU A 122 -14.20 -0.31 0.93
N ALA A 123 -13.62 -1.41 0.46
CA ALA A 123 -12.33 -1.38 -0.23
C ALA A 123 -12.45 -0.70 -1.61
N LEU A 124 -13.59 -0.87 -2.26
CA LEU A 124 -13.87 -0.30 -3.58
C LEU A 124 -14.29 1.17 -3.53
N SER A 125 -14.87 1.64 -2.42
CA SER A 125 -15.28 3.04 -2.26
C SER A 125 -14.11 4.01 -2.09
N ASN A 126 -12.92 3.52 -1.78
CA ASN A 126 -11.72 4.34 -1.70
C ASN A 126 -11.16 4.60 -3.10
N ALA A 127 -10.99 5.87 -3.45
CA ALA A 127 -10.51 6.32 -4.77
C ALA A 127 -9.14 5.75 -5.21
N GLY A 128 -8.44 5.05 -4.32
CA GLY A 128 -7.18 4.37 -4.62
C GLY A 128 -7.28 2.86 -4.82
N ALA A 129 -8.50 2.27 -4.80
CA ALA A 129 -8.67 0.85 -5.05
C ALA A 129 -8.46 0.46 -6.53
N ILE A 130 -8.69 1.41 -7.44
CA ILE A 130 -8.45 1.22 -8.88
C ILE A 130 -7.09 1.79 -9.22
N THR A 131 -6.23 0.96 -9.74
CA THR A 131 -4.90 1.39 -10.22
C THR A 131 -4.95 1.80 -11.68
N ASN A 132 -5.56 0.98 -12.52
CA ASN A 132 -5.64 1.19 -13.96
C ASN A 132 -6.95 0.63 -14.51
N VAL A 133 -7.47 1.32 -15.51
CA VAL A 133 -8.61 0.86 -16.33
C VAL A 133 -8.15 0.80 -17.77
N PHE A 134 -8.36 -0.34 -18.43
CA PHE A 134 -8.04 -0.54 -19.83
C PHE A 134 -9.31 -0.80 -20.61
N VAL A 135 -9.41 -0.21 -21.79
CA VAL A 135 -10.45 -0.53 -22.77
C VAL A 135 -9.75 -1.05 -24.02
N ASN A 136 -10.00 -2.32 -24.33
CA ASN A 136 -9.40 -3.02 -25.47
C ASN A 136 -7.85 -2.93 -25.49
N GLY A 137 -7.23 -3.03 -24.30
CA GLY A 137 -5.77 -2.96 -24.13
C GLY A 137 -5.18 -1.55 -24.09
N VAL A 138 -5.99 -0.50 -24.22
CA VAL A 138 -5.54 0.91 -24.09
C VAL A 138 -5.87 1.42 -22.71
N GLU A 139 -4.86 1.90 -21.98
CA GLU A 139 -5.03 2.49 -20.65
C GLU A 139 -5.78 3.81 -20.73
N LEU A 140 -6.79 3.97 -19.89
CA LEU A 140 -7.53 5.21 -19.76
C LEU A 140 -6.86 6.16 -18.76
N ALA A 141 -6.87 7.46 -19.08
CA ALA A 141 -6.48 8.48 -18.11
C ALA A 141 -7.44 8.46 -16.90
N SER A 142 -6.94 8.80 -15.71
CA SER A 142 -7.73 8.83 -14.48
C SER A 142 -8.94 9.77 -14.52
N THR A 143 -8.95 10.73 -15.44
CA THR A 143 -10.07 11.64 -15.71
C THR A 143 -11.16 11.04 -16.61
N ALA A 144 -10.87 9.91 -17.25
CA ALA A 144 -11.79 9.24 -18.18
C ALA A 144 -12.74 8.24 -17.50
N TYR A 145 -12.66 8.09 -16.19
CA TYR A 145 -13.59 7.27 -15.42
C TYR A 145 -13.80 7.84 -14.01
N SER A 146 -14.89 7.45 -13.39
CA SER A 146 -15.21 7.79 -12.00
C SER A 146 -15.67 6.54 -11.26
N LEU A 147 -15.37 6.46 -9.96
CA LEU A 147 -15.82 5.40 -9.06
C LEU A 147 -16.80 5.96 -8.04
N SER A 148 -17.96 5.34 -7.93
CA SER A 148 -18.95 5.63 -6.89
C SER A 148 -19.39 4.32 -6.23
N GLY A 149 -18.99 4.10 -4.99
CA GLY A 149 -19.15 2.81 -4.33
C GLY A 149 -18.45 1.70 -5.13
N ALA A 150 -19.17 0.63 -5.47
CA ALA A 150 -18.66 -0.47 -6.28
C ALA A 150 -18.88 -0.28 -7.78
N THR A 151 -19.35 0.90 -8.24
CA THR A 151 -19.68 1.13 -9.64
C THR A 151 -18.65 2.04 -10.29
N LEU A 152 -17.94 1.50 -11.28
CA LEU A 152 -17.09 2.26 -12.19
C LEU A 152 -17.93 2.81 -13.34
N THR A 153 -17.84 4.11 -13.57
CA THR A 153 -18.51 4.78 -14.69
C THR A 153 -17.46 5.37 -15.63
N LEU A 154 -17.50 5.01 -16.90
CA LEU A 154 -16.63 5.56 -17.94
C LEU A 154 -17.20 6.88 -18.46
N SER A 155 -16.32 7.84 -18.78
CA SER A 155 -16.72 9.13 -19.38
C SER A 155 -17.16 9.00 -20.84
N SER A 156 -16.65 8.00 -21.56
CA SER A 156 -17.01 7.70 -22.94
C SER A 156 -17.48 6.25 -23.05
N GLN A 157 -18.51 6.03 -23.88
CA GLN A 157 -19.07 4.71 -24.07
C GLN A 157 -18.14 3.84 -24.92
N PRO A 158 -17.70 2.67 -24.43
CA PRO A 158 -16.95 1.73 -25.23
C PRO A 158 -17.85 1.07 -26.28
N THR A 159 -17.27 0.63 -27.38
CA THR A 159 -17.97 -0.11 -28.44
C THR A 159 -18.35 -1.50 -27.91
N ALA A 160 -19.53 -1.97 -28.30
CA ALA A 160 -19.99 -3.32 -27.92
C ALA A 160 -18.96 -4.40 -28.29
N GLY A 161 -18.67 -5.31 -27.37
CA GLY A 161 -17.69 -6.37 -27.54
C GLY A 161 -16.24 -6.00 -27.15
N GLN A 162 -15.94 -4.73 -26.86
CA GLN A 162 -14.64 -4.36 -26.32
C GLN A 162 -14.45 -4.93 -24.91
N ILE A 163 -13.23 -5.32 -24.61
CA ILE A 163 -12.86 -5.86 -23.30
C ILE A 163 -12.42 -4.70 -22.39
N ILE A 164 -13.02 -4.61 -21.21
CA ILE A 164 -12.66 -3.66 -20.17
C ILE A 164 -11.98 -4.43 -19.07
N ILE A 165 -10.74 -4.06 -18.76
CA ILE A 165 -9.95 -4.65 -17.69
C ILE A 165 -9.75 -3.58 -16.63
N ILE A 166 -10.12 -3.91 -15.40
CA ILE A 166 -9.98 -3.04 -14.23
C ILE A 166 -9.05 -3.74 -13.26
N ASN A 167 -7.89 -3.14 -13.03
CA ASN A 167 -6.93 -3.62 -12.04
C ASN A 167 -7.23 -2.98 -10.69
N LEU A 168 -7.52 -3.83 -9.73
CA LEU A 168 -7.81 -3.46 -8.35
C LEU A 168 -6.64 -3.87 -7.48
N TYR A 169 -6.07 -2.91 -6.76
CA TYR A 169 -5.05 -3.21 -5.75
C TYR A 169 -5.61 -2.82 -4.39
N PRO A 170 -5.94 -3.81 -3.55
CA PRO A 170 -6.37 -3.52 -2.19
C PRO A 170 -5.22 -2.88 -1.43
N LYS A 171 -5.46 -1.70 -0.89
CA LYS A 171 -4.52 -1.01 -0.01
C LYS A 171 -4.64 -1.62 1.38
N GLU A 172 -3.81 -2.58 1.70
CA GLU A 172 -3.81 -3.20 3.02
C GLU A 172 -3.33 -2.23 4.10
N PHE A 173 -4.10 -2.15 5.17
CA PHE A 173 -3.74 -1.40 6.36
C PHE A 173 -2.50 -2.01 7.04
N TYR A 174 -1.57 -1.13 7.45
CA TYR A 174 -0.40 -1.52 8.21
C TYR A 174 -0.38 -0.89 9.60
N ARG A 175 -0.40 0.45 9.68
CA ARG A 175 -0.39 1.18 10.95
C ARG A 175 -1.36 2.34 10.93
N LEU A 176 -2.08 2.52 12.04
CA LEU A 176 -2.92 3.68 12.28
C LEU A 176 -2.03 4.90 12.61
N GLY A 177 -2.32 6.01 11.96
CA GLY A 177 -1.77 7.31 12.28
C GLY A 177 -2.74 8.11 13.18
N GLN A 178 -3.11 9.29 12.72
CA GLN A 178 -4.03 10.17 13.44
C GLN A 178 -5.49 9.81 13.14
N VAL A 179 -6.34 9.98 14.13
CA VAL A 179 -7.79 9.89 13.98
C VAL A 179 -8.37 11.28 14.17
N LEU A 180 -9.12 11.76 13.17
CA LEU A 180 -9.65 13.10 13.12
C LEU A 180 -11.17 13.04 13.11
N TYR A 181 -11.81 13.96 13.80
CA TYR A 181 -13.26 14.12 13.84
C TYR A 181 -13.64 15.48 13.31
N GLN A 182 -14.57 15.49 12.37
CA GLN A 182 -15.08 16.74 11.79
C GLN A 182 -16.61 16.71 11.73
N VAL A 183 -17.21 17.72 12.28
CA VAL A 183 -18.67 17.94 12.22
C VAL A 183 -18.98 19.21 11.41
N GLY A 184 -19.54 19.01 10.22
CA GLY A 184 -19.92 20.11 9.34
C GLY A 184 -18.74 21.01 8.97
N ALA A 185 -18.87 22.31 9.20
CA ALA A 185 -17.85 23.34 8.91
C ALA A 185 -16.92 23.65 10.10
N LEU A 186 -17.03 22.89 11.20
CA LEU A 186 -16.17 23.11 12.38
C LEU A 186 -14.73 22.67 12.11
N PRO A 187 -13.76 23.22 12.86
CA PRO A 187 -12.38 22.76 12.80
C PRO A 187 -12.30 21.26 13.09
N THR A 188 -11.38 20.61 12.42
CA THR A 188 -11.12 19.19 12.63
C THR A 188 -10.42 18.99 13.97
N GLU A 189 -11.00 18.14 14.83
CA GLU A 189 -10.43 17.80 16.13
C GLU A 189 -9.67 16.47 16.05
N GLU A 190 -8.49 16.41 16.66
CA GLU A 190 -7.73 15.17 16.79
C GLU A 190 -8.22 14.39 17.99
N LEU A 191 -8.57 13.11 17.80
CA LEU A 191 -9.00 12.24 18.87
C LEU A 191 -7.80 11.68 19.63
N GLN A 192 -7.87 11.72 20.95
CA GLN A 192 -6.86 11.12 21.80
C GLN A 192 -7.08 9.61 21.93
N ARG A 193 -6.04 8.83 21.65
CA ARG A 193 -6.05 7.38 21.90
C ARG A 193 -5.94 7.11 23.40
N VAL A 194 -6.82 6.25 23.90
CA VAL A 194 -6.86 5.85 25.31
C VAL A 194 -6.89 4.33 25.41
N ASP A 195 -6.14 3.77 26.33
CA ASP A 195 -6.16 2.35 26.66
C ASP A 195 -7.44 2.01 27.47
N ARG A 196 -7.92 0.79 27.29
CA ARG A 196 -9.16 0.33 27.93
C ARG A 196 -9.16 0.48 29.46
N GLY A 197 -8.00 0.26 30.10
CA GLY A 197 -7.88 0.43 31.55
C GLY A 197 -8.12 1.88 32.01
N LYS A 198 -7.65 2.89 31.26
CA LYS A 198 -7.85 4.30 31.54
C LYS A 198 -9.24 4.80 31.17
N LEU A 199 -9.87 4.17 30.16
CA LEU A 199 -11.17 4.56 29.65
C LEU A 199 -12.25 4.59 30.78
N TYR A 200 -12.31 3.54 31.59
CA TYR A 200 -13.31 3.47 32.67
C TYR A 200 -13.15 4.61 33.71
N HIS A 201 -11.94 5.00 34.01
CA HIS A 201 -11.67 6.12 34.91
C HIS A 201 -12.13 7.46 34.31
N LEU A 202 -11.88 7.65 33.01
CA LEU A 202 -12.33 8.86 32.29
C LEU A 202 -13.87 8.94 32.18
N LEU A 203 -14.51 7.82 31.91
CA LEU A 203 -15.97 7.77 31.79
C LEU A 203 -16.71 7.94 33.12
N SER A 204 -16.09 7.56 34.24
CA SER A 204 -16.70 7.67 35.58
C SER A 204 -16.59 9.08 36.18
N SER A 205 -15.71 9.92 35.69
CA SER A 205 -15.48 11.25 36.21
C SER A 205 -16.25 12.29 35.41
N ASN A 206 -17.03 13.12 36.09
CA ASN A 206 -17.78 14.20 35.44
C ASN A 206 -16.87 15.30 34.84
N LEU A 207 -15.64 15.43 35.35
CA LEU A 207 -14.68 16.44 34.88
C LEU A 207 -13.90 16.00 33.65
N THR A 208 -13.56 14.70 33.56
CA THR A 208 -12.72 14.15 32.49
C THR A 208 -13.50 13.35 31.45
N LYS A 209 -14.82 13.33 31.59
CA LYS A 209 -15.69 12.62 30.64
C LYS A 209 -15.54 13.21 29.24
N PRO A 210 -15.34 12.36 28.21
CA PRO A 210 -15.18 12.80 26.85
C PRO A 210 -16.43 13.53 26.35
N THR A 211 -16.21 14.60 25.59
CA THR A 211 -17.24 15.43 24.96
C THR A 211 -17.06 15.40 23.44
N THR A 212 -18.03 15.95 22.71
CA THR A 212 -17.94 16.07 21.24
C THR A 212 -16.83 17.02 20.79
N THR A 213 -16.38 17.93 21.68
CA THR A 213 -15.23 18.81 21.44
C THR A 213 -13.90 18.21 21.83
N ASN A 214 -13.88 17.24 22.75
CA ASN A 214 -12.68 16.52 23.15
C ASN A 214 -12.99 15.01 23.12
N PRO A 215 -13.15 14.43 21.94
CA PRO A 215 -13.45 13.03 21.81
C PRO A 215 -12.19 12.17 22.04
N ILE A 216 -12.42 10.96 22.51
CA ILE A 216 -11.36 9.95 22.71
C ILE A 216 -11.74 8.66 21.99
N TYR A 217 -10.76 7.82 21.69
CA TYR A 217 -11.01 6.53 21.10
C TYR A 217 -10.16 5.41 21.70
N THR A 218 -10.70 4.20 21.64
CA THR A 218 -9.93 2.97 21.85
C THR A 218 -9.76 2.25 20.53
N TYR A 219 -8.64 1.55 20.37
CA TYR A 219 -8.32 0.78 19.16
C TYR A 219 -8.15 -0.69 19.52
N GLU A 220 -9.11 -1.51 19.13
CA GLU A 220 -9.13 -2.96 19.38
C GLU A 220 -9.72 -3.68 18.16
N ASN A 221 -9.23 -4.88 17.86
CA ASN A 221 -9.70 -5.71 16.73
C ASN A 221 -9.75 -4.99 15.38
N ASN A 222 -8.80 -4.12 15.10
CA ASN A 222 -8.79 -3.27 13.91
C ASN A 222 -10.03 -2.36 13.78
N GLN A 223 -10.69 -2.07 14.88
CA GLN A 223 -11.82 -1.16 14.95
C GLN A 223 -11.53 -0.02 15.93
N LEU A 224 -12.15 1.12 15.67
CA LEU A 224 -12.10 2.29 16.53
C LEU A 224 -13.41 2.39 17.29
N THR A 225 -13.37 2.38 18.62
CA THR A 225 -14.55 2.72 19.44
C THR A 225 -14.38 4.11 19.97
N VAL A 226 -15.29 5.01 19.60
CA VAL A 226 -15.19 6.45 19.88
C VAL A 226 -16.12 6.85 21.01
N TYR A 227 -15.67 7.76 21.84
CA TYR A 227 -16.45 8.35 22.94
C TYR A 227 -16.42 9.87 22.85
N PRO A 228 -17.57 10.54 23.07
CA PRO A 228 -18.87 10.02 23.53
C PRO A 228 -19.56 9.16 22.46
N THR A 229 -20.45 8.27 22.91
CA THR A 229 -21.19 7.33 22.03
C THR A 229 -22.15 8.01 21.06
N SER A 230 -22.35 9.30 21.19
CA SER A 230 -23.14 10.11 20.25
C SER A 230 -22.45 10.34 18.91
N ILE A 231 -21.14 10.08 18.83
CA ILE A 231 -20.38 10.22 17.59
C ILE A 231 -20.56 8.92 16.78
N THR A 232 -21.30 9.02 15.69
CA THR A 232 -21.61 7.88 14.78
C THR A 232 -21.19 8.11 13.34
N SER A 233 -20.58 9.28 13.04
CA SER A 233 -20.10 9.64 11.70
C SER A 233 -19.05 10.75 11.79
N GLY A 234 -18.45 11.12 10.65
CA GLY A 234 -17.51 12.24 10.57
C GLY A 234 -16.07 11.91 10.98
N LEU A 235 -15.70 10.63 11.08
CA LEU A 235 -14.33 10.23 11.34
C LEU A 235 -13.54 10.04 10.05
N SER A 236 -12.34 10.62 10.07
CA SER A 236 -11.30 10.35 9.07
C SER A 236 -10.01 9.87 9.76
N THR A 237 -9.27 9.03 9.10
CA THR A 237 -8.04 8.47 9.65
C THR A 237 -6.90 8.63 8.65
N SER A 238 -5.74 9.04 9.15
CA SER A 238 -4.49 8.85 8.45
C SER A 238 -3.92 7.47 8.81
N TYR A 239 -3.35 6.80 7.86
CA TYR A 239 -2.76 5.49 8.10
C TYR A 239 -1.61 5.22 7.13
N ILE A 240 -0.79 4.26 7.49
CA ILE A 240 0.23 3.71 6.62
C ILE A 240 -0.31 2.42 6.04
N ARG A 241 -0.26 2.30 4.74
CA ARG A 241 -0.64 1.09 4.01
C ARG A 241 0.59 0.23 3.71
N LYS A 242 0.38 -1.04 3.49
CA LYS A 242 1.42 -1.91 2.93
C LYS A 242 1.68 -1.58 1.46
N PRO A 243 2.90 -1.80 0.96
CA PRO A 243 3.18 -1.70 -0.46
C PRO A 243 2.39 -2.75 -1.24
N ILE A 244 1.94 -2.37 -2.43
CA ILE A 244 1.29 -3.29 -3.37
C ILE A 244 2.34 -4.27 -3.91
N SER A 245 1.98 -5.55 -3.99
CA SER A 245 2.90 -6.57 -4.50
C SER A 245 3.26 -6.29 -5.97
N PRO A 246 4.55 -6.25 -6.31
CA PRO A 246 4.98 -6.06 -7.68
C PRO A 246 4.62 -7.27 -8.53
N VAL A 247 4.26 -7.03 -9.78
CA VAL A 247 3.92 -8.07 -10.73
C VAL A 247 4.61 -7.80 -12.06
N TRP A 248 5.52 -8.68 -12.46
CA TRP A 248 5.99 -8.75 -13.83
C TRP A 248 5.05 -9.69 -14.59
N ALA A 249 4.11 -9.11 -15.33
CA ALA A 249 3.15 -9.86 -16.11
C ALA A 249 3.74 -10.25 -17.47
N PHE A 250 3.34 -11.42 -17.97
CA PHE A 250 3.86 -11.98 -19.19
C PHE A 250 2.84 -12.81 -19.96
N THR A 251 3.02 -12.92 -21.26
CA THR A 251 2.38 -13.95 -22.09
C THR A 251 3.32 -15.13 -22.22
N SER A 252 2.80 -16.33 -21.99
CA SER A 252 3.52 -17.59 -22.19
C SER A 252 3.45 -18.02 -23.66
N GLY A 253 4.61 -18.24 -24.25
CA GLY A 253 4.81 -18.78 -25.61
C GLY A 253 6.10 -19.58 -25.62
N SER A 254 6.80 -19.57 -26.73
CA SER A 254 8.17 -20.10 -26.80
C SER A 254 9.15 -19.34 -25.91
N GLN A 255 8.83 -18.09 -25.58
CA GLN A 255 9.54 -17.22 -24.63
C GLN A 255 8.51 -16.42 -23.81
N TYR A 256 8.90 -15.98 -22.61
CA TYR A 256 8.09 -15.07 -21.80
C TYR A 256 8.22 -13.64 -22.35
N VAL A 257 7.10 -13.08 -22.80
CA VAL A 257 7.05 -11.73 -23.34
C VAL A 257 6.43 -10.81 -22.28
N PHE A 258 7.13 -9.75 -21.91
CA PHE A 258 6.66 -8.76 -20.94
C PHE A 258 5.38 -8.07 -21.38
N GLN A 259 4.43 -7.99 -20.46
CA GLN A 259 3.14 -7.31 -20.65
C GLN A 259 3.08 -6.05 -19.77
N PRO A 260 3.37 -4.86 -20.30
CA PRO A 260 3.40 -3.63 -19.52
C PRO A 260 2.04 -3.29 -18.88
N THR A 261 0.96 -3.56 -19.59
CA THR A 261 -0.41 -3.20 -19.22
C THR A 261 -0.95 -3.94 -18.00
N SER A 262 -0.44 -5.15 -17.75
CA SER A 262 -0.87 -6.00 -16.62
C SER A 262 0.20 -6.09 -15.54
N SER A 263 1.30 -5.34 -15.68
CA SER A 263 2.41 -5.35 -14.73
C SER A 263 2.25 -4.26 -13.66
N CYS A 264 2.71 -4.56 -12.44
CA CYS A 264 2.75 -3.62 -11.33
C CYS A 264 4.21 -3.35 -10.93
N ASN A 265 4.59 -2.09 -10.86
CA ASN A 265 5.92 -1.66 -10.45
C ASN A 265 6.12 -1.78 -8.93
N PHE A 266 7.38 -1.79 -8.49
CA PHE A 266 7.70 -1.71 -7.06
C PHE A 266 7.36 -0.33 -6.51
N GLU A 267 6.70 -0.29 -5.37
CA GLU A 267 6.33 0.95 -4.68
C GLU A 267 7.40 1.37 -3.65
N LEU A 268 8.64 1.41 -4.06
CA LEU A 268 9.74 1.88 -3.23
C LEU A 268 10.30 3.18 -3.79
N HIS A 269 11.01 3.93 -2.92
CA HIS A 269 11.75 5.10 -3.36
C HIS A 269 12.83 4.69 -4.37
N PRO A 270 13.09 5.46 -5.44
CA PRO A 270 14.08 5.09 -6.46
C PRO A 270 15.49 4.81 -5.92
N ALA A 271 15.88 5.43 -4.81
CA ALA A 271 17.16 5.18 -4.15
C ALA A 271 17.33 3.73 -3.66
N GLU A 272 16.23 3.01 -3.43
CA GLU A 272 16.25 1.64 -2.94
C GLU A 272 16.42 0.58 -4.03
N GLN A 273 16.59 0.99 -5.30
CA GLN A 273 16.68 0.05 -6.42
C GLN A 273 17.85 -0.91 -6.28
N ILE A 274 18.99 -0.44 -5.80
CA ILE A 274 20.19 -1.27 -5.62
C ILE A 274 19.96 -2.31 -4.52
N GLU A 275 19.48 -1.86 -3.36
CA GLU A 275 19.17 -2.76 -2.23
C GLU A 275 18.13 -3.82 -2.62
N LEU A 276 17.09 -3.41 -3.36
CA LEU A 276 16.06 -4.33 -3.86
C LEU A 276 16.67 -5.42 -4.76
N ILE A 277 17.53 -5.05 -5.71
CA ILE A 277 18.20 -6.01 -6.61
C ILE A 277 19.07 -6.96 -5.80
N LEU A 278 19.84 -6.47 -4.84
CA LEU A 278 20.71 -7.29 -4.00
C LEU A 278 19.89 -8.29 -3.16
N LYS A 279 18.79 -7.86 -2.55
CA LYS A 279 17.88 -8.74 -1.82
C LYS A 279 17.27 -9.83 -2.71
N ILE A 280 16.82 -9.45 -3.91
CA ILE A 280 16.29 -10.43 -4.88
C ILE A 280 17.35 -11.44 -5.26
N LEU A 281 18.60 -11.00 -5.52
CA LEU A 281 19.72 -11.90 -5.83
C LEU A 281 20.07 -12.82 -4.66
N LEU A 282 20.03 -12.32 -3.43
CA LEU A 282 20.24 -13.11 -2.23
C LEU A 282 19.25 -14.28 -2.16
N TYR A 283 17.96 -14.03 -2.33
CA TYR A 283 16.93 -15.06 -2.36
C TYR A 283 17.05 -15.98 -3.57
N ALA A 284 17.36 -15.42 -4.74
CA ALA A 284 17.63 -16.20 -5.94
C ALA A 284 18.80 -17.15 -5.75
N GLY A 285 19.87 -16.72 -5.10
CA GLY A 285 21.01 -17.55 -4.76
C GLY A 285 20.66 -18.72 -3.83
N VAL A 286 19.76 -18.51 -2.87
CA VAL A 286 19.25 -19.58 -2.00
C VAL A 286 18.43 -20.60 -2.80
N VAL A 287 17.51 -20.12 -3.66
CA VAL A 287 16.68 -21.00 -4.51
C VAL A 287 17.54 -21.83 -5.47
N ILE A 288 18.56 -21.21 -6.07
CA ILE A 288 19.48 -21.86 -7.01
C ILE A 288 20.59 -22.63 -6.27
N LYS A 289 20.61 -22.59 -4.94
CA LYS A 289 21.64 -23.22 -4.07
C LYS A 289 23.07 -22.75 -4.39
N ASN A 290 23.22 -21.48 -4.72
CA ASN A 290 24.50 -20.91 -5.07
C ASN A 290 25.11 -20.12 -3.91
N GLN A 291 26.09 -20.73 -3.23
CA GLN A 291 26.74 -20.16 -2.06
C GLN A 291 27.47 -18.84 -2.32
N GLU A 292 28.06 -18.67 -3.51
CA GLU A 292 28.84 -17.47 -3.83
C GLU A 292 27.94 -16.25 -4.09
N VAL A 293 26.78 -16.41 -4.77
CA VAL A 293 25.80 -15.32 -4.94
C VAL A 293 25.24 -14.88 -3.60
N ILE A 294 24.95 -15.83 -2.71
CA ILE A 294 24.47 -15.54 -1.35
C ILE A 294 25.52 -14.73 -0.58
N GLN A 295 26.80 -15.13 -0.61
CA GLN A 295 27.87 -14.45 0.11
C GLN A 295 28.11 -13.03 -0.41
N VAL A 296 28.16 -12.85 -1.73
CA VAL A 296 28.36 -11.53 -2.35
C VAL A 296 27.19 -10.59 -2.03
N ALA A 297 25.96 -11.05 -2.22
CA ALA A 297 24.77 -10.26 -1.93
C ALA A 297 24.66 -9.92 -0.44
N ALA A 298 24.93 -10.88 0.46
CA ALA A 298 24.89 -10.66 1.90
C ALA A 298 25.96 -9.66 2.36
N SER A 299 27.18 -9.74 1.83
CA SER A 299 28.27 -8.81 2.17
C SER A 299 27.95 -7.38 1.72
N GLN A 300 27.35 -7.20 0.55
CA GLN A 300 26.94 -5.89 0.03
C GLN A 300 25.80 -5.28 0.86
N ILE A 301 24.80 -6.08 1.24
CA ILE A 301 23.72 -5.62 2.13
C ILE A 301 24.28 -5.20 3.50
N GLN A 302 25.23 -5.95 4.06
CA GLN A 302 25.87 -5.55 5.31
C GLN A 302 26.64 -4.24 5.18
N GLN A 303 27.34 -4.03 4.08
CA GLN A 303 28.09 -2.81 3.82
C GLN A 303 27.17 -1.60 3.63
N GLU A 304 26.05 -1.77 2.93
CA GLU A 304 25.03 -0.72 2.82
C GLU A 304 24.40 -0.37 4.18
N ASN A 305 24.04 -1.36 4.98
CA ASN A 305 23.52 -1.15 6.33
C ASN A 305 24.51 -0.41 7.25
N ILE A 306 25.82 -0.66 7.11
CA ILE A 306 26.87 0.06 7.85
C ILE A 306 26.95 1.51 7.37
N ASN A 307 26.94 1.73 6.06
CA ASN A 307 27.02 3.06 5.47
C ASN A 307 25.79 3.92 5.80
N GLN A 308 24.60 3.31 5.90
CA GLN A 308 23.38 4.00 6.31
C GLN A 308 23.35 4.37 7.81
N LYS A 309 24.10 3.62 8.64
CA LYS A 309 24.17 3.84 10.10
C LYS A 309 25.34 4.72 10.56
N SER A 310 26.31 4.95 9.71
CA SER A 310 27.44 5.87 9.96
C SER A 310 27.10 7.30 9.56
#